data_c5bb0acfa2484f36539734620fa3dbe6
#
_entry.id   c5bb0acfa2484f36539734620fa3dbe6
#
_cell.length_a   1.000
_cell.length_b   1.000
_cell.length_c   1.000
_cell.angle_alpha   90.00
_cell.angle_beta   90.00
_cell.angle_gamma   90.00
#
_symmetry.space_group_name_H-M   'P 1'
#
loop_
_entity.id
_entity.type
_entity.pdbx_description
1 polymer ?
#
loop_
_entity_poly.entity_id
_entity_poly.type
_entity_poly.pdbx_seq_one_letter_code
_entity_poly.pdbx_strand_id
1 'polypeptide(L)'
;MLLMYMSEYLYPRLEDEEFNSKIASKKEFHSTQYDDYQLKSVEEESERLCNMKMELSPHQIFVRNFLSVETPYKGLLLYHGLGSGKTCSAITICEEYRLQNTNYNKDHKILVIASKNVQDNFRVQLFDERKLELINGLWNITGCVSQSLANEVNPTFMKNIKKSQMIRQINVLIDKHYQFLGYRQFGNMVARKLELLRKQTKIDPKSFKVKEKQVLKQMFSNRLIVIDEVQNIRTNKGKEDMESIDVDEKVFQLLMSIVKRAVNLKLVLMSATPMYDSYEEI
;
A
#
# COMPACT_ATOMS: atom_id res chain seq x y z
N MET A 1 -4.05 -17.89 13.54
CA MET A 1 -4.05 -19.15 12.80
C MET A 1 -5.48 -19.60 12.46
N LEU A 2 -6.45 -19.62 13.39
CA LEU A 2 -7.85 -20.05 13.12
C LEU A 2 -8.58 -19.12 12.12
N LEU A 3 -8.45 -17.80 12.25
CA LEU A 3 -9.04 -16.81 11.33
C LEU A 3 -8.51 -16.93 9.88
N MET A 4 -7.25 -17.28 9.73
CA MET A 4 -6.63 -17.45 8.41
C MET A 4 -7.13 -18.73 7.70
N TYR A 5 -7.41 -19.79 8.44
CA TYR A 5 -8.05 -21.01 7.90
C TYR A 5 -9.51 -20.78 7.50
N MET A 6 -10.27 -20.00 8.27
CA MET A 6 -11.67 -19.71 7.95
C MET A 6 -11.81 -18.82 6.69
N SER A 7 -10.88 -17.90 6.46
CA SER A 7 -10.94 -17.03 5.28
C SER A 7 -10.74 -17.78 3.96
N GLU A 8 -9.93 -18.84 3.93
CA GLU A 8 -9.72 -19.66 2.73
C GLU A 8 -11.00 -20.42 2.29
N TYR A 9 -11.93 -20.70 3.21
CA TYR A 9 -13.22 -21.33 2.90
C TYR A 9 -14.32 -20.30 2.56
N LEU A 10 -14.16 -19.06 3.00
CA LEU A 10 -15.18 -18.03 2.81
C LEU A 10 -15.03 -17.28 1.47
N TYR A 11 -13.86 -17.30 0.88
CA TYR A 11 -13.55 -16.57 -0.35
C TYR A 11 -13.12 -17.51 -1.48
N PRO A 12 -13.50 -17.21 -2.74
CA PRO A 12 -13.09 -18.02 -3.88
C PRO A 12 -11.57 -17.94 -4.08
N ARG A 13 -10.99 -19.01 -4.64
CA ARG A 13 -9.59 -19.00 -5.09
C ARG A 13 -9.47 -18.16 -6.36
N LEU A 14 -8.28 -17.61 -6.64
CA LEU A 14 -8.06 -16.76 -7.82
C LEU A 14 -8.28 -17.51 -9.15
N GLU A 15 -8.09 -18.84 -9.14
CA GLU A 15 -8.29 -19.72 -10.30
C GLU A 15 -9.75 -20.17 -10.48
N ASP A 16 -10.67 -19.75 -9.61
CA ASP A 16 -12.09 -20.09 -9.70
C ASP A 16 -12.73 -19.40 -10.90
N GLU A 17 -13.30 -20.15 -11.82
CA GLU A 17 -13.95 -19.62 -13.03
C GLU A 17 -15.09 -18.61 -12.71
N GLU A 18 -15.77 -18.81 -11.57
CA GLU A 18 -16.83 -17.92 -11.09
C GLU A 18 -16.32 -16.88 -10.10
N PHE A 19 -15.01 -16.64 -10.05
CA PHE A 19 -14.38 -15.72 -9.08
C PHE A 19 -15.10 -14.39 -8.97
N ASN A 20 -15.30 -13.72 -10.11
CA ASN A 20 -15.91 -12.39 -10.15
C ASN A 20 -17.35 -12.39 -9.60
N SER A 21 -18.16 -13.38 -9.99
CA SER A 21 -19.55 -13.50 -9.51
C SER A 21 -19.61 -13.79 -8.02
N LYS A 22 -18.73 -14.67 -7.52
CA LYS A 22 -18.65 -15.01 -6.11
C LYS A 22 -18.17 -13.84 -5.25
N ILE A 23 -17.19 -13.06 -5.73
CA ILE A 23 -16.75 -11.84 -5.05
C ILE A 23 -17.87 -10.80 -5.05
N ALA A 24 -18.49 -10.53 -6.21
CA ALA A 24 -19.55 -9.52 -6.32
C ALA A 24 -20.77 -9.83 -5.44
N SER A 25 -21.05 -11.12 -5.14
CA SER A 25 -22.16 -11.55 -4.29
C SER A 25 -21.87 -11.39 -2.79
N LYS A 26 -20.61 -11.19 -2.37
CA LYS A 26 -20.27 -10.97 -0.97
C LYS A 26 -20.76 -9.58 -0.53
N LYS A 27 -21.36 -9.50 0.67
CA LYS A 27 -21.97 -8.28 1.18
C LYS A 27 -21.01 -7.07 1.16
N GLU A 28 -19.77 -7.28 1.58
CA GLU A 28 -18.73 -6.25 1.64
C GLU A 28 -18.26 -5.74 0.28
N PHE A 29 -18.53 -6.49 -0.80
CA PHE A 29 -18.25 -6.08 -2.17
C PHE A 29 -19.53 -5.64 -2.88
N HIS A 30 -20.66 -6.29 -2.64
CA HIS A 30 -21.95 -5.88 -3.18
C HIS A 30 -22.31 -4.44 -2.80
N SER A 31 -22.02 -4.04 -1.55
CA SER A 31 -22.25 -2.68 -1.06
C SER A 31 -21.37 -1.62 -1.72
N THR A 32 -20.37 -2.02 -2.53
CA THR A 32 -19.49 -1.11 -3.27
C THR A 32 -19.86 -0.99 -4.75
N GLN A 33 -21.02 -1.50 -5.15
CA GLN A 33 -21.52 -1.28 -6.51
C GLN A 33 -21.91 0.20 -6.68
N TYR A 34 -21.69 0.70 -7.89
CA TYR A 34 -22.22 2.00 -8.24
C TYR A 34 -23.73 1.86 -8.39
N ASP A 35 -24.48 2.79 -7.80
CA ASP A 35 -25.90 2.88 -8.06
C ASP A 35 -26.13 3.12 -9.55
N ASP A 36 -27.22 2.57 -10.11
CA ASP A 36 -27.62 2.85 -11.48
C ASP A 36 -27.89 4.36 -11.62
N TYR A 37 -26.87 5.08 -12.07
CA TYR A 37 -26.98 6.52 -12.27
C TYR A 37 -28.00 6.78 -13.39
N GLN A 38 -29.14 7.32 -13.03
CA GLN A 38 -29.87 8.17 -13.97
C GLN A 38 -28.92 9.29 -14.35
N LEU A 39 -28.56 9.35 -15.64
CA LEU A 39 -27.67 10.36 -16.20
C LEU A 39 -28.15 11.76 -15.81
N LYS A 40 -27.64 12.28 -14.70
CA LYS A 40 -27.74 13.69 -14.36
C LYS A 40 -26.89 14.49 -15.34
N SER A 41 -27.19 15.76 -15.52
CA SER A 41 -26.33 16.60 -16.36
C SER A 41 -24.91 16.63 -15.77
N VAL A 42 -23.90 16.80 -16.62
CA VAL A 42 -22.49 16.90 -16.19
C VAL A 42 -22.31 18.05 -15.19
N GLU A 43 -23.08 19.13 -15.37
CA GLU A 43 -23.10 20.31 -14.51
C GLU A 43 -23.62 19.98 -13.10
N GLU A 44 -24.77 19.30 -13.00
CA GLU A 44 -25.37 18.91 -11.70
C GLU A 44 -24.46 17.95 -10.93
N GLU A 45 -23.84 17.00 -11.61
CA GLU A 45 -22.93 16.05 -10.99
C GLU A 45 -21.62 16.72 -10.57
N SER A 46 -21.11 17.65 -11.37
CA SER A 46 -19.95 18.47 -11.04
C SER A 46 -20.17 19.31 -9.79
N GLU A 47 -21.32 20.02 -9.69
CA GLU A 47 -21.69 20.79 -8.50
C GLU A 47 -21.83 19.89 -7.27
N ARG A 48 -22.46 18.74 -7.42
CA ARG A 48 -22.60 17.76 -6.34
C ARG A 48 -21.25 17.32 -5.82
N LEU A 49 -20.33 16.90 -6.72
CA LEU A 49 -19.00 16.42 -6.36
C LEU A 49 -18.13 17.53 -5.74
N CYS A 50 -18.23 18.77 -6.23
CA CYS A 50 -17.51 19.91 -5.65
C CYS A 50 -17.98 20.28 -4.23
N ASN A 51 -19.25 20.07 -3.96
CA ASN A 51 -19.86 20.42 -2.66
C ASN A 51 -19.88 19.26 -1.66
N MET A 52 -19.61 18.04 -2.08
CA MET A 52 -19.54 16.88 -1.19
C MET A 52 -18.31 16.94 -0.29
N LYS A 53 -18.48 16.54 0.97
CA LYS A 53 -17.33 16.12 1.78
C LYS A 53 -16.65 14.96 1.07
N MET A 54 -15.31 14.95 1.07
CA MET A 54 -14.53 13.89 0.43
C MET A 54 -14.93 12.53 1.00
N GLU A 55 -15.63 11.75 0.18
CA GLU A 55 -15.98 10.36 0.46
C GLU A 55 -15.18 9.44 -0.47
N LEU A 56 -14.90 8.24 0.01
CA LEU A 56 -14.23 7.23 -0.81
C LEU A 56 -15.18 6.76 -1.90
N SER A 57 -14.69 6.72 -3.11
CA SER A 57 -15.44 6.14 -4.23
C SER A 57 -15.66 4.63 -4.02
N PRO A 58 -16.75 4.05 -4.57
CA PRO A 58 -17.05 2.63 -4.43
C PRO A 58 -15.88 1.71 -4.80
N HIS A 59 -15.16 1.99 -5.90
CA HIS A 59 -13.99 1.22 -6.29
C HIS A 59 -12.83 1.32 -5.27
N GLN A 60 -12.67 2.44 -4.56
CA GLN A 60 -11.65 2.60 -3.50
C GLN A 60 -12.02 1.77 -2.27
N ILE A 61 -13.30 1.71 -1.93
CA ILE A 61 -13.81 0.85 -0.85
C ILE A 61 -13.64 -0.62 -1.25
N PHE A 62 -13.96 -0.98 -2.50
CA PHE A 62 -13.79 -2.33 -3.01
C PHE A 62 -12.35 -2.83 -2.85
N VAL A 63 -11.35 -2.09 -3.36
CA VAL A 63 -9.94 -2.52 -3.28
C VAL A 63 -9.41 -2.56 -1.85
N ARG A 64 -9.88 -1.67 -0.98
CA ARG A 64 -9.59 -1.70 0.45
C ARG A 64 -10.10 -3.00 1.09
N ASN A 65 -11.36 -3.37 0.84
CA ASN A 65 -11.97 -4.59 1.36
C ASN A 65 -11.27 -5.82 0.78
N PHE A 66 -10.92 -5.79 -0.52
CA PHE A 66 -10.28 -6.91 -1.21
C PHE A 66 -8.92 -7.28 -0.62
N LEU A 67 -8.13 -6.30 -0.21
CA LEU A 67 -6.81 -6.56 0.37
C LEU A 67 -6.78 -6.44 1.90
N SER A 68 -7.93 -6.47 2.55
CA SER A 68 -8.02 -6.45 4.01
C SER A 68 -7.37 -7.70 4.63
N VAL A 69 -7.09 -7.65 5.94
CA VAL A 69 -6.52 -8.82 6.65
C VAL A 69 -7.49 -10.00 6.75
N GLU A 70 -8.78 -9.76 6.54
CA GLU A 70 -9.84 -10.76 6.59
C GLU A 70 -9.93 -11.62 5.33
N THR A 71 -9.38 -11.13 4.20
CA THR A 71 -9.36 -11.86 2.94
C THR A 71 -8.06 -12.65 2.76
N PRO A 72 -8.08 -13.78 2.02
CA PRO A 72 -6.88 -14.58 1.76
C PRO A 72 -5.96 -13.94 0.72
N TYR A 73 -6.39 -12.86 0.04
CA TYR A 73 -5.66 -12.27 -1.08
C TYR A 73 -4.43 -11.51 -0.59
N LYS A 74 -3.31 -11.72 -1.28
CA LYS A 74 -1.99 -11.22 -0.86
C LYS A 74 -1.45 -10.10 -1.73
N GLY A 75 -2.01 -9.92 -2.92
CA GLY A 75 -1.53 -8.92 -3.87
C GLY A 75 -2.65 -8.32 -4.69
N LEU A 76 -2.44 -7.08 -5.12
CA LEU A 76 -3.36 -6.34 -5.97
C LEU A 76 -2.57 -5.42 -6.90
N LEU A 77 -2.90 -5.44 -8.20
CA LEU A 77 -2.47 -4.45 -9.16
C LEU A 77 -3.56 -3.39 -9.32
N LEU A 78 -3.28 -2.17 -8.88
CA LEU A 78 -4.11 -1.00 -9.13
C LEU A 78 -3.76 -0.41 -10.51
N TYR A 79 -4.44 -0.93 -11.53
CA TYR A 79 -4.36 -0.40 -12.89
C TYR A 79 -5.49 0.57 -13.13
N HIS A 80 -5.25 1.82 -12.84
CA HIS A 80 -6.22 2.89 -12.98
C HIS A 80 -5.62 4.02 -13.84
N GLY A 81 -6.43 4.63 -14.70
CA GLY A 81 -6.04 5.81 -15.49
C GLY A 81 -5.57 6.98 -14.62
N LEU A 82 -4.97 7.97 -15.26
CA LEU A 82 -4.57 9.20 -14.57
C LEU A 82 -5.80 9.91 -13.97
N GLY A 83 -5.66 10.45 -12.77
CA GLY A 83 -6.75 11.17 -12.09
C GLY A 83 -7.82 10.31 -11.40
N SER A 84 -7.80 8.98 -11.53
CA SER A 84 -8.79 8.08 -10.93
C SER A 84 -8.66 7.84 -9.42
N GLY A 85 -7.73 8.51 -8.76
CA GLY A 85 -7.54 8.38 -7.31
C GLY A 85 -6.71 7.16 -6.86
N LYS A 86 -5.81 6.61 -7.71
CA LYS A 86 -4.91 5.48 -7.37
C LYS A 86 -4.22 5.63 -6.02
N THR A 87 -3.60 6.77 -5.79
CA THR A 87 -2.87 7.05 -4.54
C THR A 87 -3.82 6.99 -3.34
N CYS A 88 -5.04 7.52 -3.48
CA CYS A 88 -6.05 7.45 -2.44
C CYS A 88 -6.50 6.00 -2.18
N SER A 89 -6.69 5.20 -3.22
CA SER A 89 -6.96 3.75 -3.10
C SER A 89 -5.85 3.03 -2.32
N ALA A 90 -4.59 3.31 -2.64
CA ALA A 90 -3.46 2.71 -1.92
C ALA A 90 -3.40 3.17 -0.45
N ILE A 91 -3.65 4.45 -0.19
CA ILE A 91 -3.70 5.01 1.17
C ILE A 91 -4.79 4.32 1.99
N THR A 92 -5.99 4.12 1.42
CA THR A 92 -7.09 3.46 2.15
C THR A 92 -6.76 2.00 2.49
N ILE A 93 -6.08 1.28 1.60
CA ILE A 93 -5.57 -0.07 1.89
C ILE A 93 -4.52 -0.01 3.01
N CYS A 94 -3.60 0.96 2.96
CA CYS A 94 -2.57 1.12 3.99
C CYS A 94 -3.17 1.39 5.37
N GLU A 95 -4.14 2.27 5.46
CA GLU A 95 -4.78 2.63 6.73
C GLU A 95 -5.64 1.48 7.28
N GLU A 96 -6.37 0.77 6.42
CA GLU A 96 -7.08 -0.44 6.82
C GLU A 96 -6.12 -1.49 7.38
N TYR A 97 -5.02 -1.76 6.67
CA TYR A 97 -3.98 -2.68 7.12
C TYR A 97 -3.36 -2.23 8.45
N ARG A 98 -3.07 -0.93 8.60
CA ARG A 98 -2.48 -0.35 9.81
C ARG A 98 -3.40 -0.51 11.03
N LEU A 99 -4.69 -0.26 10.86
CA LEU A 99 -5.69 -0.33 11.93
C LEU A 99 -6.00 -1.77 12.34
N GLN A 100 -6.02 -2.70 11.39
CA GLN A 100 -6.36 -4.11 11.65
C GLN A 100 -5.16 -4.97 12.09
N ASN A 101 -3.94 -4.53 11.80
CA ASN A 101 -2.75 -5.31 12.14
C ASN A 101 -2.36 -5.14 13.62
N THR A 102 -2.98 -5.94 14.47
CA THR A 102 -2.70 -5.96 15.92
C THR A 102 -1.30 -6.49 16.27
N ASN A 103 -0.66 -7.22 15.36
CA ASN A 103 0.71 -7.73 15.50
C ASN A 103 1.76 -6.71 15.04
N TYR A 104 1.48 -5.42 15.20
CA TYR A 104 2.40 -4.37 14.79
C TYR A 104 3.73 -4.47 15.54
N ASN A 105 4.74 -4.93 14.84
CA ASN A 105 6.12 -4.82 15.28
C ASN A 105 6.68 -3.47 14.78
N LYS A 106 7.34 -2.70 15.67
CA LYS A 106 7.95 -1.40 15.33
C LYS A 106 8.86 -1.45 14.09
N ASP A 107 9.41 -2.63 13.80
CA ASP A 107 10.28 -2.87 12.64
C ASP A 107 9.52 -3.13 11.33
N HIS A 108 8.19 -3.34 11.38
CA HIS A 108 7.37 -3.71 10.23
C HIS A 108 6.50 -2.56 9.72
N LYS A 109 7.12 -1.39 9.52
CA LYS A 109 6.42 -0.25 8.89
C LYS A 109 5.92 -0.63 7.50
N ILE A 110 4.80 -0.04 7.10
CA ILE A 110 4.33 -0.07 5.72
C ILE A 110 5.42 0.53 4.83
N LEU A 111 5.85 -0.20 3.81
CA LEU A 111 6.84 0.31 2.84
C LEU A 111 6.12 0.94 1.65
N VAL A 112 6.44 2.18 1.36
CA VAL A 112 6.03 2.86 0.12
C VAL A 112 7.27 3.09 -0.73
N ILE A 113 7.35 2.35 -1.84
CA ILE A 113 8.47 2.37 -2.77
C ILE A 113 8.06 3.16 -4.00
N ALA A 114 8.65 4.32 -4.19
CA ALA A 114 8.29 5.25 -5.25
C ALA A 114 9.41 6.27 -5.52
N SER A 115 9.33 7.01 -6.62
CA SER A 115 10.18 8.18 -6.86
C SER A 115 9.96 9.26 -5.80
N LYS A 116 10.93 10.16 -5.61
CA LYS A 116 10.87 11.18 -4.55
C LYS A 116 9.61 12.05 -4.64
N ASN A 117 9.27 12.52 -5.82
CA ASN A 117 8.09 13.38 -6.04
C ASN A 117 6.79 12.64 -5.68
N VAL A 118 6.72 11.35 -6.00
CA VAL A 118 5.56 10.52 -5.68
C VAL A 118 5.45 10.27 -4.17
N GLN A 119 6.58 10.06 -3.48
CA GLN A 119 6.60 9.94 -2.02
C GLN A 119 6.06 11.20 -1.34
N ASP A 120 6.47 12.38 -1.82
CA ASP A 120 6.02 13.65 -1.26
C ASP A 120 4.52 13.86 -1.52
N ASN A 121 4.04 13.53 -2.73
CA ASN A 121 2.61 13.56 -3.04
C ASN A 121 1.80 12.55 -2.20
N PHE A 122 2.32 11.34 -2.00
CA PHE A 122 1.67 10.34 -1.14
C PHE A 122 1.54 10.84 0.30
N ARG A 123 2.59 11.48 0.85
CA ARG A 123 2.55 12.09 2.19
C ARG A 123 1.50 13.20 2.29
N VAL A 124 1.41 14.08 1.27
CA VAL A 124 0.41 15.15 1.24
C VAL A 124 -1.01 14.58 1.15
N GLN A 125 -1.22 13.50 0.37
CA GLN A 125 -2.53 12.86 0.30
C GLN A 125 -2.89 12.08 1.57
N LEU A 126 -1.88 11.58 2.30
CA LEU A 126 -2.07 10.96 3.61
C LEU A 126 -2.47 12.03 4.65
N PHE A 127 -1.78 13.15 4.66
CA PHE A 127 -2.06 14.27 5.55
C PHE A 127 -1.62 15.61 4.95
N ASP A 128 -2.58 16.44 4.60
CA ASP A 128 -2.37 17.84 4.19
C ASP A 128 -2.71 18.78 5.34
N GLU A 129 -1.68 19.39 5.95
CA GLU A 129 -1.85 20.30 7.07
C GLU A 129 -2.69 21.56 6.74
N ARG A 130 -2.80 21.91 5.44
CA ARG A 130 -3.62 23.02 4.94
C ARG A 130 -5.11 22.71 5.06
N LYS A 131 -5.49 21.42 4.99
CA LYS A 131 -6.84 20.91 5.11
C LYS A 131 -7.26 20.62 6.57
N LEU A 132 -6.41 20.99 7.54
CA LEU A 132 -6.72 20.85 8.95
C LEU A 132 -7.54 22.05 9.42
N GLU A 133 -8.82 21.83 9.69
CA GLU A 133 -9.81 22.84 10.06
C GLU A 133 -10.30 22.66 11.50
N LEU A 134 -10.50 23.76 12.21
CA LEU A 134 -11.04 23.72 13.57
C LEU A 134 -12.56 23.88 13.52
N ILE A 135 -13.30 22.82 13.84
CA ILE A 135 -14.76 22.79 13.86
C ILE A 135 -15.22 22.47 15.29
N ASN A 136 -15.99 23.36 15.90
CA ASN A 136 -16.48 23.21 17.28
C ASN A 136 -15.37 22.93 18.33
N GLY A 137 -14.17 23.48 18.10
CA GLY A 137 -13.01 23.30 18.97
C GLY A 137 -12.24 21.99 18.75
N LEU A 138 -12.62 21.16 17.78
CA LEU A 138 -11.95 19.93 17.39
C LEU A 138 -11.33 20.07 16.00
N TRP A 139 -10.16 19.48 15.81
CA TRP A 139 -9.49 19.45 14.52
C TRP A 139 -10.07 18.36 13.62
N ASN A 140 -10.48 18.77 12.43
CA ASN A 140 -11.01 17.91 11.39
C ASN A 140 -10.06 17.88 10.20
N ILE A 141 -9.93 16.69 9.59
CA ILE A 141 -9.12 16.44 8.39
C ILE A 141 -10.06 16.00 7.28
N THR A 142 -9.93 16.61 6.12
CA THR A 142 -10.58 16.15 4.88
C THR A 142 -9.53 15.57 3.95
N GLY A 143 -9.69 14.31 3.54
CA GLY A 143 -8.74 13.63 2.66
C GLY A 143 -8.97 12.12 2.60
N CYS A 144 -8.07 11.38 1.93
CA CYS A 144 -8.19 9.94 1.74
C CYS A 144 -8.29 9.13 3.05
N VAL A 145 -7.70 9.63 4.12
CA VAL A 145 -7.68 8.99 5.46
C VAL A 145 -8.82 9.50 6.34
N SER A 146 -9.49 10.58 5.92
CA SER A 146 -10.55 11.22 6.72
C SER A 146 -10.08 11.55 8.16
N GLN A 147 -10.97 11.35 9.14
CA GLN A 147 -10.76 11.75 10.53
C GLN A 147 -9.90 10.76 11.34
N SER A 148 -9.54 9.59 10.81
CA SER A 148 -8.90 8.51 11.60
C SER A 148 -7.60 8.93 12.27
N LEU A 149 -6.71 9.63 11.56
CA LEU A 149 -5.45 10.13 12.12
C LEU A 149 -5.68 11.16 13.23
N ALA A 150 -6.64 12.06 13.06
CA ALA A 150 -6.97 13.05 14.08
C ALA A 150 -7.53 12.41 15.34
N ASN A 151 -8.42 11.44 15.20
CA ASN A 151 -9.00 10.69 16.30
C ASN A 151 -7.96 9.87 17.06
N GLU A 152 -7.02 9.27 16.37
CA GLU A 152 -5.94 8.48 17.01
C GLU A 152 -4.98 9.36 17.81
N VAL A 153 -4.69 10.56 17.31
CA VAL A 153 -3.84 11.53 18.02
C VAL A 153 -4.57 12.19 19.20
N ASN A 154 -5.87 12.38 19.08
CA ASN A 154 -6.72 12.99 20.12
C ASN A 154 -7.91 12.08 20.49
N PRO A 155 -7.66 10.91 21.10
CA PRO A 155 -8.72 9.92 21.39
C PRO A 155 -9.72 10.40 22.45
N THR A 156 -9.36 11.38 23.27
CA THR A 156 -10.22 11.96 24.30
C THR A 156 -10.98 13.19 23.83
N PHE A 157 -10.88 13.54 22.55
CA PHE A 157 -11.55 14.70 21.95
C PHE A 157 -11.28 16.01 22.70
N MET A 158 -10.06 16.22 23.15
CA MET A 158 -9.66 17.46 23.82
C MET A 158 -9.83 18.64 22.86
N LYS A 159 -10.51 19.68 23.33
CA LYS A 159 -10.74 20.91 22.58
C LYS A 159 -9.56 21.86 22.68
N ASN A 160 -9.43 22.74 21.68
CA ASN A 160 -8.45 23.83 21.67
C ASN A 160 -6.97 23.40 21.72
N ILE A 161 -6.64 22.21 21.24
CA ILE A 161 -5.25 21.82 21.00
C ILE A 161 -4.65 22.78 19.97
N LYS A 162 -3.40 23.20 20.14
CA LYS A 162 -2.71 24.06 19.17
C LYS A 162 -2.53 23.35 17.83
N LYS A 163 -2.78 24.05 16.72
CA LYS A 163 -2.60 23.49 15.36
C LYS A 163 -1.24 22.85 15.17
N SER A 164 -0.18 23.52 15.58
CA SER A 164 1.19 23.02 15.48
C SER A 164 1.44 21.72 16.26
N GLN A 165 0.79 21.56 17.41
CA GLN A 165 0.87 20.35 18.21
C GLN A 165 0.17 19.17 17.48
N MET A 166 -1.03 19.43 16.93
CA MET A 166 -1.79 18.42 16.18
C MET A 166 -1.02 17.96 14.95
N ILE A 167 -0.49 18.88 14.15
CA ILE A 167 0.35 18.58 12.97
C ILE A 167 1.56 17.73 13.37
N ARG A 168 2.28 18.14 14.41
CA ARG A 168 3.45 17.39 14.88
C ARG A 168 3.09 15.96 15.29
N GLN A 169 2.01 15.77 16.03
CA GLN A 169 1.60 14.45 16.51
C GLN A 169 1.16 13.55 15.35
N ILE A 170 0.43 14.08 14.37
CA ILE A 170 0.05 13.33 13.16
C ILE A 170 1.29 12.91 12.37
N ASN A 171 2.25 13.81 12.15
CA ASN A 171 3.48 13.48 11.44
C ASN A 171 4.30 12.40 12.18
N VAL A 172 4.39 12.47 13.50
CA VAL A 172 5.04 11.41 14.32
C VAL A 172 4.32 10.08 14.14
N LEU A 173 2.99 10.08 14.10
CA LEU A 173 2.18 8.88 13.87
C LEU A 173 2.46 8.29 12.47
N ILE A 174 2.49 9.13 11.45
CA ILE A 174 2.83 8.70 10.07
C ILE A 174 4.24 8.11 10.03
N ASP A 175 5.23 8.79 10.56
CA ASP A 175 6.63 8.33 10.56
C ASP A 175 6.84 7.05 11.41
N LYS A 176 5.98 6.81 12.38
CA LYS A 176 5.96 5.56 13.15
C LYS A 176 5.50 4.38 12.29
N HIS A 177 4.49 4.57 11.44
CA HIS A 177 3.83 3.49 10.71
C HIS A 177 4.27 3.34 9.25
N TYR A 178 4.83 4.37 8.65
CA TYR A 178 5.23 4.39 7.24
C TYR A 178 6.74 4.55 7.08
N GLN A 179 7.26 3.97 6.01
CA GLN A 179 8.62 4.16 5.54
C GLN A 179 8.59 4.38 4.03
N PHE A 180 9.03 5.55 3.60
CA PHE A 180 9.10 5.95 2.19
C PHE A 180 10.51 5.73 1.67
N LEU A 181 10.65 5.02 0.55
CA LEU A 181 11.93 4.65 -0.03
C LEU A 181 11.88 4.82 -1.55
N GLY A 182 12.99 5.29 -2.14
CA GLY A 182 13.22 5.12 -3.57
C GLY A 182 13.63 3.68 -3.90
N TYR A 183 13.50 3.25 -5.15
CA TYR A 183 13.85 1.90 -5.58
C TYR A 183 15.28 1.50 -5.18
N ARG A 184 16.25 2.37 -5.46
CA ARG A 184 17.66 2.17 -5.04
C ARG A 184 17.83 2.12 -3.53
N GLN A 185 17.12 2.97 -2.80
CA GLN A 185 17.18 2.99 -1.34
C GLN A 185 16.63 1.69 -0.74
N PHE A 186 15.56 1.16 -1.32
CA PHE A 186 15.01 -0.14 -0.94
C PHE A 186 16.03 -1.27 -1.16
N GLY A 187 16.63 -1.36 -2.35
CA GLY A 187 17.69 -2.33 -2.64
C GLY A 187 18.87 -2.21 -1.68
N ASN A 188 19.35 -0.99 -1.43
CA ASN A 188 20.46 -0.71 -0.53
C ASN A 188 20.13 -1.06 0.93
N MET A 189 18.90 -0.84 1.38
CA MET A 189 18.45 -1.21 2.73
C MET A 189 18.59 -2.73 2.95
N VAL A 190 18.16 -3.52 1.99
CA VAL A 190 18.26 -4.98 2.08
C VAL A 190 19.72 -5.44 1.95
N ALA A 191 20.45 -4.88 0.97
CA ALA A 191 21.87 -5.21 0.76
C ALA A 191 22.71 -4.96 2.02
N ARG A 192 22.53 -3.83 2.70
CA ARG A 192 23.21 -3.51 3.98
C ARG A 192 22.90 -4.55 5.06
N LYS A 193 21.65 -5.00 5.15
CA LYS A 193 21.27 -6.01 6.15
C LYS A 193 21.95 -7.34 5.88
N LEU A 194 22.02 -7.74 4.61
CA LEU A 194 22.69 -8.98 4.19
C LEU A 194 24.21 -8.87 4.34
N GLU A 195 24.80 -7.71 4.07
CA GLU A 195 26.23 -7.47 4.30
C GLU A 195 26.62 -7.56 5.79
N LEU A 196 25.82 -6.98 6.66
CA LEU A 196 26.01 -7.13 8.12
C LEU A 196 25.97 -8.59 8.53
N LEU A 197 25.07 -9.38 7.96
CA LEU A 197 25.00 -10.82 8.18
C LEU A 197 26.30 -11.52 7.73
N ARG A 198 26.86 -11.14 6.57
CA ARG A 198 28.13 -11.69 6.08
C ARG A 198 29.31 -11.40 7.00
N LYS A 199 29.36 -10.15 7.52
CA LYS A 199 30.46 -9.72 8.40
C LYS A 199 30.41 -10.36 9.79
N GLN A 200 29.20 -10.61 10.31
CA GLN A 200 29.01 -11.21 11.64
C GLN A 200 29.29 -12.71 11.69
N THR A 201 29.31 -13.37 10.56
CA THR A 201 29.44 -14.82 10.49
C THR A 201 30.43 -15.20 9.38
N LYS A 202 31.56 -15.85 9.79
CA LYS A 202 32.45 -16.58 8.83
C LYS A 202 31.72 -17.84 8.35
N ILE A 203 30.69 -17.67 7.50
CA ILE A 203 29.80 -18.74 7.08
C ILE A 203 30.19 -19.17 5.67
N ASP A 204 30.13 -20.47 5.43
CA ASP A 204 30.25 -21.03 4.09
C ASP A 204 29.10 -20.57 3.17
N PRO A 205 29.30 -20.58 1.84
CA PRO A 205 28.31 -20.06 0.89
C PRO A 205 26.93 -20.74 0.94
N LYS A 206 26.85 -22.02 1.34
CA LYS A 206 25.58 -22.76 1.44
C LYS A 206 24.79 -22.31 2.66
N SER A 207 25.44 -22.23 3.81
CA SER A 207 24.84 -21.73 5.06
C SER A 207 24.44 -20.26 4.94
N PHE A 208 25.20 -19.45 4.18
CA PHE A 208 24.85 -18.07 3.91
C PHE A 208 23.50 -17.95 3.17
N LYS A 209 23.28 -18.74 2.10
CA LYS A 209 22.00 -18.75 1.35
C LYS A 209 20.79 -19.11 2.24
N VAL A 210 20.97 -20.00 3.20
CA VAL A 210 19.89 -20.35 4.15
C VAL A 210 19.58 -19.19 5.08
N LYS A 211 20.60 -18.54 5.64
CA LYS A 211 20.42 -17.37 6.53
C LYS A 211 19.87 -16.17 5.78
N GLU A 212 20.28 -15.92 4.56
CA GLU A 212 19.71 -14.89 3.69
C GLU A 212 18.20 -15.07 3.54
N LYS A 213 17.74 -16.29 3.25
CA LYS A 213 16.30 -16.60 3.17
C LYS A 213 15.57 -16.31 4.48
N GLN A 214 16.17 -16.64 5.62
CA GLN A 214 15.60 -16.35 6.95
C GLN A 214 15.52 -14.87 7.22
N VAL A 215 16.56 -14.09 6.89
CA VAL A 215 16.58 -12.64 7.06
C VAL A 215 15.51 -11.99 6.21
N LEU A 216 15.39 -12.35 4.93
CA LEU A 216 14.32 -11.81 4.06
C LEU A 216 12.94 -12.16 4.61
N LYS A 217 12.73 -13.40 5.06
CA LYS A 217 11.48 -13.81 5.70
C LYS A 217 11.18 -12.97 6.94
N GLN A 218 12.13 -12.75 7.83
CA GLN A 218 11.95 -11.93 9.03
C GLN A 218 11.66 -10.47 8.71
N MET A 219 12.36 -9.89 7.73
CA MET A 219 12.20 -8.46 7.38
C MET A 219 10.84 -8.14 6.73
N PHE A 220 10.26 -9.10 6.01
CA PHE A 220 9.12 -8.82 5.15
C PHE A 220 7.86 -9.61 5.47
N SER A 221 7.90 -10.59 6.38
CA SER A 221 6.66 -11.25 6.85
C SER A 221 5.79 -10.30 7.66
N ASN A 222 4.46 -10.47 7.56
CA ASN A 222 3.47 -9.62 8.22
C ASN A 222 3.65 -8.14 7.88
N ARG A 223 3.86 -7.82 6.63
CA ARG A 223 4.15 -6.46 6.15
C ARG A 223 3.32 -6.12 4.93
N LEU A 224 3.00 -4.84 4.78
CA LEU A 224 2.43 -4.28 3.55
C LEU A 224 3.52 -3.52 2.79
N ILE A 225 3.62 -3.80 1.50
CA ILE A 225 4.49 -3.09 0.55
C ILE A 225 3.61 -2.48 -0.54
N VAL A 226 3.78 -1.20 -0.77
CA VAL A 226 3.18 -0.45 -1.89
C VAL A 226 4.29 -0.06 -2.84
N ILE A 227 4.14 -0.35 -4.12
CA ILE A 227 5.08 0.03 -5.18
C ILE A 227 4.32 0.84 -6.20
N ASP A 228 4.66 2.11 -6.34
CA ASP A 228 4.08 2.97 -7.38
C ASP A 228 4.95 2.97 -8.63
N GLU A 229 4.31 3.14 -9.79
CA GLU A 229 4.94 3.06 -11.11
C GLU A 229 5.77 1.77 -11.25
N VAL A 230 5.12 0.63 -10.99
CA VAL A 230 5.77 -0.70 -10.96
C VAL A 230 6.49 -1.05 -12.27
N GLN A 231 6.05 -0.48 -13.40
CA GLN A 231 6.71 -0.63 -14.69
C GLN A 231 8.16 -0.11 -14.71
N ASN A 232 8.57 0.70 -13.74
CA ASN A 232 9.97 1.12 -13.60
C ASN A 232 10.87 0.00 -13.04
N ILE A 233 10.28 -1.11 -12.56
CA ILE A 233 11.01 -2.27 -12.06
C ILE A 233 10.99 -3.34 -13.14
N ARG A 234 11.90 -3.25 -14.11
CA ARG A 234 11.94 -4.16 -15.27
C ARG A 234 13.04 -5.19 -15.21
N THR A 235 12.83 -6.29 -15.94
CA THR A 235 13.91 -7.16 -16.42
C THR A 235 14.34 -6.67 -17.80
N ASN A 236 15.57 -6.22 -17.95
CA ASN A 236 16.15 -5.88 -19.26
C ASN A 236 16.46 -7.17 -20.07
N LYS A 237 15.43 -7.88 -20.49
CA LYS A 237 15.56 -8.97 -21.46
C LYS A 237 15.67 -8.34 -22.85
N GLY A 238 16.85 -7.94 -23.28
CA GLY A 238 17.03 -7.48 -24.66
C GLY A 238 18.11 -6.44 -24.94
N LYS A 239 18.85 -5.98 -23.93
CA LYS A 239 20.02 -5.12 -24.16
C LYS A 239 21.29 -5.89 -23.81
N GLU A 240 22.08 -6.19 -24.84
CA GLU A 240 23.34 -6.92 -24.74
C GLU A 240 24.51 -6.14 -24.12
N ASP A 241 24.29 -4.98 -23.55
CA ASP A 241 25.34 -4.18 -22.91
C ASP A 241 25.57 -4.63 -21.47
N MET A 242 26.55 -5.50 -21.31
CA MET A 242 26.94 -6.24 -20.11
C MET A 242 27.52 -5.38 -18.95
N GLU A 243 27.61 -4.06 -19.02
CA GLU A 243 28.30 -3.25 -17.98
C GLU A 243 27.39 -2.56 -16.95
N SER A 244 26.08 -2.55 -17.13
CA SER A 244 25.14 -2.09 -16.13
C SER A 244 24.06 -3.14 -15.91
N ILE A 245 24.34 -4.15 -15.08
CA ILE A 245 23.23 -4.92 -14.46
C ILE A 245 22.42 -3.89 -13.72
N ASP A 246 21.33 -3.49 -14.36
CA ASP A 246 20.54 -2.34 -14.00
C ASP A 246 20.08 -2.50 -12.54
N VAL A 247 20.10 -1.42 -11.79
CA VAL A 247 19.66 -1.40 -10.39
C VAL A 247 18.23 -1.94 -10.31
N ASP A 248 17.44 -1.73 -11.35
CA ASP A 248 16.05 -2.14 -11.46
C ASP A 248 15.90 -3.65 -11.56
N GLU A 249 16.75 -4.35 -12.30
CA GLU A 249 16.77 -5.82 -12.34
C GLU A 249 17.11 -6.43 -10.98
N LYS A 250 18.09 -5.86 -10.27
CA LYS A 250 18.43 -6.33 -8.90
C LYS A 250 17.26 -6.12 -7.94
N VAL A 251 16.54 -5.02 -8.05
CA VAL A 251 15.36 -4.75 -7.25
C VAL A 251 14.23 -5.72 -7.59
N PHE A 252 14.03 -6.03 -8.89
CA PHE A 252 13.06 -7.03 -9.32
C PHE A 252 13.37 -8.41 -8.74
N GLN A 253 14.58 -8.91 -8.91
CA GLN A 253 15.01 -10.22 -8.37
C GLN A 253 14.86 -10.28 -6.85
N LEU A 254 15.15 -9.18 -6.18
CA LEU A 254 14.97 -9.04 -4.74
C LEU A 254 13.49 -9.13 -4.35
N LEU A 255 12.60 -8.40 -5.03
CA LEU A 255 11.16 -8.44 -4.81
C LEU A 255 10.60 -9.85 -5.04
N MET A 256 10.96 -10.50 -6.13
CA MET A 256 10.57 -11.89 -6.39
C MET A 256 11.03 -12.84 -5.29
N SER A 257 12.24 -12.61 -4.78
CA SER A 257 12.78 -13.37 -3.65
C SER A 257 12.00 -13.15 -2.35
N ILE A 258 11.57 -11.91 -2.09
CA ILE A 258 10.76 -11.52 -0.93
C ILE A 258 9.38 -12.15 -1.02
N VAL A 259 8.69 -11.97 -2.14
CA VAL A 259 7.32 -12.49 -2.36
C VAL A 259 7.26 -14.02 -2.18
N LYS A 260 8.27 -14.74 -2.68
CA LYS A 260 8.36 -16.21 -2.54
C LYS A 260 8.61 -16.69 -1.10
N ARG A 261 9.09 -15.84 -0.20
CA ARG A 261 9.55 -16.26 1.15
C ARG A 261 8.80 -15.64 2.30
N ALA A 262 8.33 -14.43 2.13
CA ALA A 262 7.61 -13.72 3.19
C ALA A 262 6.24 -14.37 3.45
N VAL A 263 5.90 -14.49 4.72
CA VAL A 263 4.60 -15.00 5.17
C VAL A 263 3.71 -13.82 5.52
N ASN A 264 2.44 -13.86 5.15
CA ASN A 264 1.50 -12.75 5.37
C ASN A 264 1.97 -11.41 4.78
N LEU A 265 2.69 -11.44 3.69
CA LEU A 265 3.02 -10.24 2.93
C LEU A 265 1.78 -9.81 2.14
N LYS A 266 1.43 -8.53 2.26
CA LYS A 266 0.46 -7.88 1.36
C LYS A 266 1.24 -6.98 0.39
N LEU A 267 0.88 -7.02 -0.89
CA LEU A 267 1.57 -6.30 -1.96
C LEU A 267 0.57 -5.49 -2.78
N VAL A 268 0.77 -4.18 -2.86
CA VAL A 268 0.03 -3.29 -3.74
C VAL A 268 0.98 -2.79 -4.82
N LEU A 269 0.67 -3.11 -6.06
CA LEU A 269 1.36 -2.61 -7.23
C LEU A 269 0.49 -1.54 -7.88
N MET A 270 1.06 -0.43 -8.27
CA MET A 270 0.33 0.69 -8.87
C MET A 270 0.96 1.06 -10.21
N SER A 271 0.13 1.23 -11.23
CA SER A 271 0.55 1.74 -12.54
C SER A 271 -0.61 2.37 -13.29
N ALA A 272 -0.32 3.38 -14.09
CA ALA A 272 -1.23 3.88 -15.14
C ALA A 272 -0.96 3.19 -16.49
N THR A 273 0.25 2.67 -16.67
CA THR A 273 0.75 2.05 -17.90
C THR A 273 1.58 0.82 -17.52
N PRO A 274 0.92 -0.32 -17.14
CA PRO A 274 1.63 -1.48 -16.59
C PRO A 274 2.49 -2.20 -17.63
N MET A 275 2.31 -1.91 -18.92
CA MET A 275 3.00 -2.53 -20.04
C MET A 275 3.61 -1.46 -20.94
N TYR A 276 4.84 -1.66 -21.39
CA TYR A 276 5.53 -0.79 -22.35
C TYR A 276 5.67 -1.44 -23.72
N ASP A 277 6.27 -2.60 -23.78
CA ASP A 277 6.67 -3.25 -25.03
C ASP A 277 5.94 -4.58 -25.23
N SER A 278 5.68 -5.35 -24.18
CA SER A 278 5.13 -6.71 -24.26
C SER A 278 4.22 -7.04 -23.07
N TYR A 279 3.21 -7.86 -23.32
CA TYR A 279 2.33 -8.42 -22.30
C TYR A 279 3.07 -9.28 -21.27
N GLU A 280 4.27 -9.76 -21.58
CA GLU A 280 5.11 -10.52 -20.65
C GLU A 280 5.67 -9.67 -19.50
N GLU A 281 5.50 -8.34 -19.56
CA GLU A 281 5.93 -7.40 -18.52
C GLU A 281 4.96 -7.33 -17.33
N ILE A 282 3.75 -7.83 -17.50
CA ILE A 282 2.69 -7.86 -16.47
C ILE A 282 2.78 -9.16 -15.68
#